data_f254927c52fb6368ba24f7a1639a82c1
#
_entry.id   f254927c52fb6368ba24f7a1639a82c1
#
_cell.length_a   1.000
_cell.length_b   1.000
_cell.length_c   1.000
_cell.angle_alpha   90.00
_cell.angle_beta   90.00
_cell.angle_gamma   90.00
#
_symmetry.space_group_name_H-M   'P 1'
#
loop_
_entity.id
_entity.type
_entity.pdbx_description
1 polymer ?
#
loop_
_entity_poly.entity_id
_entity_poly.type
_entity_poly.pdbx_seq_one_letter_code
_entity_poly.pdbx_strand_id
1 'polypeptide(L)'
;LTRRDVIIVGSVSVIYGLGSPDEYKKHHIELAVGKEENRAALIRAFIKIYFERTNADLLPGHIRAVGNAVEIMPTNERVIYRITFDGDVIASIETLDPVSRAKMDEPKSIFIFPAKHFVTSEDERNRALIDIKAELDERLEALKREEKPLEAERLKRRTLHDLALIREIGYSTGIENYSRHFDGRSPGEPASTLLAYFPHNPDGSPDFLTVIDESHVTIPQIGGMYAGDRSRKDVLVEHGFRLPSARDNRPLRFEEFEERVGQRIYTSATPGPYEREHSVPPEGQVAEQIIRPTGLIDPELIIRPITGSDTYRGQVADFIDEATTVIKGGGRVLATTLTKQMAEDLAEFLREKKVKAEYLHSDIKTIERIEILTAFRKGTFDILVGVNLLREGLDLPEVELVGILDADKEGFLRSETSLIQTIGRAARNILGRVILYADVMTGSMERAISETNRRRTIQLAYNKEHGITPITIKRPVPPKNEAT
;
A
#
# COMPACT_ATOMS: atom_id res chain seq x y z
N LEU A 1 8.93 -18.26 -4.16
CA LEU A 1 9.67 -18.78 -5.34
C LEU A 1 9.56 -20.30 -5.50
N THR A 2 9.35 -21.06 -4.42
CA THR A 2 9.32 -22.55 -4.44
C THR A 2 7.91 -23.14 -4.30
N ARG A 3 6.91 -22.35 -3.91
CA ARG A 3 5.53 -22.76 -3.68
C ARG A 3 4.61 -22.12 -4.73
N ARG A 4 3.55 -22.86 -5.11
CA ARG A 4 2.49 -22.37 -6.00
C ARG A 4 1.20 -21.95 -5.26
N ASP A 5 1.04 -22.39 -4.03
CA ASP A 5 -0.11 -22.14 -3.15
C ASP A 5 0.10 -20.85 -2.30
N VAL A 6 0.48 -19.75 -2.94
CA VAL A 6 0.83 -18.49 -2.28
C VAL A 6 -0.10 -17.37 -2.75
N ILE A 7 -0.64 -16.61 -1.79
CA ILE A 7 -1.35 -15.36 -2.03
C ILE A 7 -0.49 -14.22 -1.48
N ILE A 8 -0.20 -13.23 -2.34
CA ILE A 8 0.55 -12.04 -1.95
C ILE A 8 -0.38 -10.84 -1.99
N VAL A 9 -0.42 -10.08 -0.91
CA VAL A 9 -1.10 -8.79 -0.84
C VAL A 9 -0.04 -7.71 -0.82
N GLY A 10 -0.10 -6.81 -1.79
CA GLY A 10 0.88 -5.74 -1.95
C GLY A 10 0.23 -4.41 -2.32
N SER A 11 0.94 -3.32 -2.08
CA SER A 11 0.55 -2.00 -2.56
C SER A 11 1.01 -1.80 -4.01
N VAL A 12 0.62 -0.69 -4.64
CA VAL A 12 1.07 -0.33 -6.00
C VAL A 12 2.60 -0.24 -6.15
N SER A 13 3.34 -0.18 -5.05
CA SER A 13 4.82 -0.20 -5.08
C SER A 13 5.42 -1.52 -5.56
N VAL A 14 4.63 -2.59 -5.73
CA VAL A 14 5.04 -3.86 -6.35
C VAL A 14 5.58 -3.70 -7.78
N ILE A 15 5.30 -2.58 -8.45
CA ILE A 15 5.81 -2.27 -9.79
C ILE A 15 7.20 -1.62 -9.80
N TYR A 16 7.81 -1.39 -8.63
CA TYR A 16 9.21 -0.96 -8.54
C TYR A 16 10.18 -2.14 -8.61
N GLY A 17 11.42 -1.85 -9.00
CA GLY A 17 12.48 -2.86 -9.10
C GLY A 17 12.87 -3.46 -7.75
N LEU A 18 12.97 -4.79 -7.71
CA LEU A 18 13.40 -5.60 -6.55
C LEU A 18 14.73 -6.31 -6.75
N GLY A 19 15.28 -6.33 -7.97
CA GLY A 19 16.38 -7.18 -8.37
C GLY A 19 15.91 -8.46 -9.07
N SER A 20 16.85 -9.19 -9.68
CA SER A 20 16.55 -10.40 -10.45
C SER A 20 16.08 -11.56 -9.54
N PRO A 21 14.93 -12.20 -9.82
CA PRO A 21 14.52 -13.41 -9.11
C PRO A 21 15.50 -14.58 -9.30
N ASP A 22 16.17 -14.66 -10.44
CA ASP A 22 17.13 -15.74 -10.71
C ASP A 22 18.40 -15.56 -9.88
N GLU A 23 18.91 -14.35 -9.77
CA GLU A 23 20.04 -14.05 -8.87
C GLU A 23 19.68 -14.29 -7.40
N TYR A 24 18.47 -13.91 -7.00
CA TYR A 24 17.97 -14.16 -5.65
C TYR A 24 17.88 -15.67 -5.35
N LYS A 25 17.43 -16.47 -6.32
CA LYS A 25 17.37 -17.94 -6.20
C LYS A 25 18.77 -18.57 -6.13
N LYS A 26 19.75 -18.12 -6.93
CA LYS A 26 21.11 -18.65 -6.93
C LYS A 26 21.83 -18.47 -5.59
N HIS A 27 21.48 -17.45 -4.82
CA HIS A 27 22.17 -17.09 -3.58
C HIS A 27 21.49 -17.62 -2.30
N HIS A 28 20.49 -18.51 -2.39
CA HIS A 28 19.95 -19.16 -1.20
C HIS A 28 20.90 -20.24 -0.65
N ILE A 29 20.80 -20.48 0.65
CA ILE A 29 21.53 -21.56 1.32
C ILE A 29 20.53 -22.60 1.77
N GLU A 30 20.68 -23.84 1.28
CA GLU A 30 19.90 -24.99 1.71
C GLU A 30 20.63 -25.75 2.81
N LEU A 31 19.97 -25.89 3.96
CA LEU A 31 20.46 -26.64 5.11
C LEU A 31 19.53 -27.80 5.40
N ALA A 32 20.10 -28.98 5.67
CA ALA A 32 19.35 -30.17 6.02
C ALA A 32 20.06 -30.94 7.14
N VAL A 33 19.27 -31.56 8.00
CA VAL A 33 19.77 -32.46 9.05
C VAL A 33 20.53 -33.63 8.40
N GLY A 34 21.72 -33.93 8.92
CA GLY A 34 22.61 -34.95 8.37
C GLY A 34 23.54 -34.47 7.24
N LYS A 35 23.38 -33.22 6.76
CA LYS A 35 24.26 -32.63 5.77
C LYS A 35 25.63 -32.34 6.41
N GLU A 36 26.70 -32.70 5.72
CA GLU A 36 28.08 -32.32 6.06
C GLU A 36 28.29 -30.85 5.74
N GLU A 37 28.56 -30.04 6.76
CA GLU A 37 28.67 -28.58 6.64
C GLU A 37 29.58 -28.04 7.74
N ASN A 38 30.68 -27.41 7.39
CA ASN A 38 31.57 -26.81 8.36
C ASN A 38 30.95 -25.51 8.93
N ARG A 39 30.82 -25.45 10.27
CA ARG A 39 30.21 -24.32 10.98
C ARG A 39 30.84 -22.96 10.63
N ALA A 40 32.15 -22.88 10.51
CA ALA A 40 32.84 -21.63 10.18
C ALA A 40 32.63 -21.24 8.71
N ALA A 41 32.53 -22.21 7.82
CA ALA A 41 32.20 -22.00 6.42
C ALA A 41 30.74 -21.49 6.29
N LEU A 42 29.81 -22.08 7.03
CA LEU A 42 28.41 -21.64 7.04
C LEU A 42 28.26 -20.18 7.53
N ILE A 43 28.96 -19.79 8.60
CA ILE A 43 28.96 -18.40 9.07
C ILE A 43 29.49 -17.46 7.97
N ARG A 44 30.54 -17.82 7.26
CA ARG A 44 31.07 -17.03 6.13
C ARG A 44 30.06 -16.97 4.98
N ALA A 45 29.35 -18.06 4.71
CA ALA A 45 28.30 -18.11 3.68
C ALA A 45 27.14 -17.17 4.01
N PHE A 46 26.70 -17.13 5.26
CA PHE A 46 25.67 -16.17 5.70
C PHE A 46 26.13 -14.71 5.59
N ILE A 47 27.37 -14.41 5.93
CA ILE A 47 27.93 -13.04 5.76
C ILE A 47 27.96 -12.66 4.27
N LYS A 48 28.29 -13.59 3.36
CA LYS A 48 28.28 -13.35 1.91
C LYS A 48 26.89 -13.01 1.36
N ILE A 49 25.83 -13.50 2.00
CA ILE A 49 24.44 -13.17 1.65
C ILE A 49 23.86 -12.07 2.55
N TYR A 50 24.74 -11.21 3.08
CA TYR A 50 24.46 -9.97 3.82
C TYR A 50 23.81 -10.14 5.20
N PHE A 51 23.94 -11.29 5.87
CA PHE A 51 23.64 -11.38 7.29
C PHE A 51 24.76 -10.76 8.13
N GLU A 52 24.36 -10.04 9.18
CA GLU A 52 25.28 -9.39 10.09
C GLU A 52 25.54 -10.25 11.33
N ARG A 53 26.82 -10.47 11.66
CA ARG A 53 27.17 -11.21 12.86
C ARG A 53 27.04 -10.33 14.09
N THR A 54 26.36 -10.82 15.13
CA THR A 54 26.18 -10.13 16.41
C THR A 54 26.50 -11.05 17.59
N ASN A 55 26.81 -10.48 18.74
CA ASN A 55 26.85 -11.17 20.03
C ASN A 55 25.72 -10.69 20.95
N ALA A 56 24.93 -9.71 20.49
CA ALA A 56 23.75 -9.17 21.17
C ALA A 56 22.47 -9.96 20.76
N ASP A 57 21.32 -9.37 21.03
CA ASP A 57 20.03 -9.93 20.61
C ASP A 57 19.93 -9.99 19.08
N LEU A 58 19.33 -11.08 18.61
CA LEU A 58 19.11 -11.27 17.18
C LEU A 58 17.98 -10.39 16.69
N LEU A 59 18.27 -9.61 15.66
CA LEU A 59 17.30 -8.88 14.84
C LEU A 59 17.19 -9.56 13.46
N PRO A 60 16.13 -9.29 12.68
CA PRO A 60 16.03 -9.77 11.31
C PRO A 60 17.30 -9.44 10.50
N GLY A 61 17.87 -10.43 9.82
CA GLY A 61 19.14 -10.29 9.09
C GLY A 61 20.41 -10.52 9.93
N HIS A 62 20.28 -10.94 11.19
CA HIS A 62 21.43 -11.23 12.05
C HIS A 62 21.67 -12.72 12.25
N ILE A 63 22.95 -13.05 12.48
CA ILE A 63 23.42 -14.39 12.92
C ILE A 63 24.20 -14.29 14.22
N ARG A 64 24.13 -15.35 15.01
CA ARG A 64 24.89 -15.48 16.26
C ARG A 64 25.44 -16.90 16.42
N ALA A 65 26.69 -17.03 16.84
CA ALA A 65 27.29 -18.30 17.19
C ALA A 65 27.12 -18.57 18.71
N VAL A 66 26.52 -19.69 19.08
CA VAL A 66 26.27 -20.07 20.47
C VAL A 66 26.71 -21.51 20.70
N GLY A 67 27.86 -21.70 21.40
CA GLY A 67 28.42 -23.04 21.61
C GLY A 67 28.72 -23.77 20.29
N ASN A 68 28.14 -24.94 20.09
CA ASN A 68 28.24 -25.72 18.85
C ASN A 68 27.11 -25.41 17.86
N ALA A 69 26.30 -24.37 18.12
CA ALA A 69 25.18 -23.98 17.24
C ALA A 69 25.42 -22.63 16.56
N VAL A 70 24.67 -22.40 15.48
CA VAL A 70 24.50 -21.10 14.82
C VAL A 70 23.01 -20.75 14.87
N GLU A 71 22.70 -19.58 15.39
CA GLU A 71 21.35 -19.02 15.37
C GLU A 71 21.26 -17.95 14.31
N ILE A 72 20.18 -17.96 13.53
CA ILE A 72 19.91 -17.00 12.46
C ILE A 72 18.46 -16.54 12.53
N MET A 73 18.24 -15.24 12.39
CA MET A 73 16.92 -14.66 12.22
C MET A 73 16.76 -14.13 10.78
N PRO A 74 16.02 -14.84 9.91
CA PRO A 74 15.77 -14.39 8.56
C PRO A 74 15.01 -13.05 8.51
N THR A 75 15.11 -12.34 7.38
CA THR A 75 14.38 -11.06 7.18
C THR A 75 12.94 -11.25 6.75
N ASN A 76 12.62 -12.40 6.18
CA ASN A 76 11.31 -12.75 5.61
C ASN A 76 10.41 -13.56 6.56
N GLU A 77 10.92 -13.96 7.73
CA GLU A 77 10.20 -14.77 8.69
C GLU A 77 10.45 -14.26 10.11
N ARG A 78 9.43 -14.31 10.96
CA ARG A 78 9.55 -13.89 12.37
C ARG A 78 9.86 -15.09 13.26
N VAL A 79 10.97 -15.77 12.96
CA VAL A 79 11.46 -16.94 13.71
C VAL A 79 12.98 -16.88 13.84
N ILE A 80 13.53 -17.65 14.77
CA ILE A 80 14.97 -17.91 14.85
C ILE A 80 15.19 -19.39 14.55
N TYR A 81 16.07 -19.66 13.57
CA TYR A 81 16.56 -21.01 13.35
C TYR A 81 17.83 -21.21 14.15
N ARG A 82 17.84 -22.27 14.97
CA ARG A 82 19.03 -22.77 15.66
C ARG A 82 19.50 -24.02 14.95
N ILE A 83 20.70 -23.97 14.37
CA ILE A 83 21.36 -25.05 13.65
C ILE A 83 22.45 -25.58 14.54
N THR A 84 22.28 -26.79 15.07
CA THR A 84 23.22 -27.44 15.99
C THR A 84 24.09 -28.42 15.21
N PHE A 85 25.40 -28.43 15.53
CA PHE A 85 26.41 -29.25 14.86
C PHE A 85 26.92 -30.34 15.79
N ASP A 86 27.19 -31.52 15.21
CA ASP A 86 28.00 -32.57 15.78
C ASP A 86 29.21 -32.78 14.87
N GLY A 87 30.40 -32.26 15.28
CA GLY A 87 31.53 -32.10 14.38
C GLY A 87 31.20 -31.16 13.21
N ASP A 88 31.38 -31.66 11.98
CA ASP A 88 31.06 -30.97 10.73
C ASP A 88 29.72 -31.47 10.12
N VAL A 89 28.81 -32.04 10.92
CA VAL A 89 27.51 -32.49 10.46
C VAL A 89 26.39 -31.71 11.17
N ILE A 90 25.36 -31.31 10.45
CA ILE A 90 24.17 -30.67 11.03
C ILE A 90 23.37 -31.73 11.79
N ALA A 91 23.39 -31.67 13.13
CA ALA A 91 22.70 -32.64 13.99
C ALA A 91 21.22 -32.32 14.13
N SER A 92 20.84 -31.05 14.24
CA SER A 92 19.43 -30.64 14.33
C SER A 92 19.23 -29.21 13.82
N ILE A 93 17.99 -28.94 13.39
CA ILE A 93 17.52 -27.58 13.03
C ILE A 93 16.24 -27.35 13.85
N GLU A 94 16.25 -26.34 14.70
CA GLU A 94 15.10 -25.97 15.53
C GLU A 94 14.59 -24.58 15.13
N THR A 95 13.26 -24.44 15.08
CA THR A 95 12.59 -23.15 14.92
C THR A 95 12.20 -22.63 16.30
N LEU A 96 12.64 -21.45 16.67
CA LEU A 96 12.39 -20.82 17.97
C LEU A 96 11.58 -19.54 17.82
N ASP A 97 10.71 -19.29 18.77
CA ASP A 97 10.05 -18.00 18.92
C ASP A 97 11.08 -16.90 19.27
N PRO A 98 11.09 -15.75 18.58
CA PRO A 98 12.10 -14.71 18.79
C PRO A 98 12.08 -14.07 20.18
N VAL A 99 10.92 -14.04 20.84
CA VAL A 99 10.74 -13.36 22.13
C VAL A 99 10.91 -14.36 23.29
N SER A 100 10.12 -15.43 23.30
CA SER A 100 10.15 -16.42 24.38
C SER A 100 11.28 -17.43 24.27
N ARG A 101 11.90 -17.55 23.08
CA ARG A 101 12.95 -18.55 22.75
C ARG A 101 12.44 -20.00 22.86
N ALA A 102 11.14 -20.18 22.98
CA ALA A 102 10.53 -21.49 23.02
C ALA A 102 10.67 -22.20 21.66
N LYS A 103 10.95 -23.50 21.68
CA LYS A 103 10.95 -24.33 20.48
C LYS A 103 9.54 -24.43 19.92
N MET A 104 9.39 -24.08 18.64
CA MET A 104 8.12 -24.13 17.92
C MET A 104 8.04 -25.36 17.02
N ASP A 105 9.14 -25.69 16.33
CA ASP A 105 9.19 -26.78 15.34
C ASP A 105 10.63 -27.32 15.20
N GLU A 106 10.77 -28.47 14.52
CA GLU A 106 12.05 -29.12 14.20
C GLU A 106 12.05 -29.58 12.74
N PRO A 107 12.25 -28.65 11.77
CA PRO A 107 12.25 -28.98 10.37
C PRO A 107 13.47 -29.80 9.98
N LYS A 108 13.29 -30.75 9.06
CA LYS A 108 14.40 -31.55 8.51
C LYS A 108 15.29 -30.76 7.56
N SER A 109 14.74 -29.74 6.93
CA SER A 109 15.48 -28.82 6.02
C SER A 109 14.89 -27.43 6.05
N ILE A 110 15.73 -26.43 5.79
CA ILE A 110 15.35 -25.02 5.66
C ILE A 110 16.08 -24.38 4.48
N PHE A 111 15.48 -23.32 3.95
CA PHE A 111 16.08 -22.46 2.94
C PHE A 111 16.29 -21.07 3.52
N ILE A 112 17.52 -20.59 3.51
CA ILE A 112 17.86 -19.23 3.95
C ILE A 112 18.14 -18.38 2.73
N PHE A 113 17.34 -17.36 2.55
CA PHE A 113 17.48 -16.38 1.48
C PHE A 113 18.33 -15.18 1.93
N PRO A 114 18.94 -14.44 0.99
CA PRO A 114 19.74 -13.27 1.32
C PRO A 114 19.00 -12.24 2.17
N ALA A 115 19.72 -11.61 3.10
CA ALA A 115 19.15 -10.57 3.97
C ALA A 115 18.85 -9.26 3.23
N LYS A 116 19.34 -9.07 2.01
CA LYS A 116 19.11 -7.89 1.15
C LYS A 116 18.70 -8.34 -0.25
N HIS A 117 17.86 -7.54 -0.92
CA HIS A 117 17.34 -7.91 -2.26
C HIS A 117 18.33 -7.73 -3.40
N PHE A 118 19.27 -6.78 -3.30
CA PHE A 118 20.30 -6.56 -4.32
C PHE A 118 21.54 -7.39 -3.99
N VAL A 119 21.49 -8.66 -4.33
CA VAL A 119 22.63 -9.58 -4.23
C VAL A 119 23.23 -9.75 -5.61
N THR A 120 24.51 -9.51 -5.74
CA THR A 120 25.28 -9.67 -6.99
C THR A 120 26.52 -10.47 -6.75
N SER A 121 26.93 -11.23 -7.73
CA SER A 121 28.22 -11.92 -7.71
C SER A 121 29.39 -10.93 -7.65
N GLU A 122 30.56 -11.38 -7.24
CA GLU A 122 31.75 -10.54 -7.18
C GLU A 122 32.15 -9.99 -8.57
N ASP A 123 32.03 -10.81 -9.59
CA ASP A 123 32.32 -10.42 -10.97
C ASP A 123 31.37 -9.35 -11.49
N GLU A 124 30.05 -9.52 -11.24
CA GLU A 124 29.04 -8.53 -11.61
C GLU A 124 29.22 -7.22 -10.84
N ARG A 125 29.58 -7.30 -9.56
CA ARG A 125 29.89 -6.13 -8.75
C ARG A 125 31.09 -5.38 -9.31
N ASN A 126 32.17 -6.08 -9.65
CA ASN A 126 33.34 -5.45 -10.22
C ASN A 126 33.09 -4.79 -11.57
N ARG A 127 32.30 -5.44 -12.43
CA ARG A 127 31.81 -4.83 -13.68
C ARG A 127 31.00 -3.55 -13.39
N ALA A 128 30.02 -3.62 -12.51
CA ALA A 128 29.17 -2.48 -12.15
C ALA A 128 29.98 -1.30 -11.60
N LEU A 129 31.00 -1.56 -10.76
CA LEU A 129 31.90 -0.52 -10.25
C LEU A 129 32.65 0.22 -11.37
N ILE A 130 33.10 -0.52 -12.40
CA ILE A 130 33.75 0.08 -13.58
C ILE A 130 32.77 0.92 -14.38
N ASP A 131 31.58 0.38 -14.65
CA ASP A 131 30.55 1.05 -15.43
C ASP A 131 30.02 2.32 -14.75
N ILE A 132 29.77 2.27 -13.43
CA ILE A 132 29.37 3.44 -12.62
C ILE A 132 30.47 4.52 -12.65
N LYS A 133 31.72 4.11 -12.56
CA LYS A 133 32.84 5.06 -12.61
C LYS A 133 32.96 5.73 -13.99
N ALA A 134 32.76 4.97 -15.05
CA ALA A 134 32.77 5.50 -16.42
C ALA A 134 31.62 6.50 -16.63
N GLU A 135 30.39 6.17 -16.20
CA GLU A 135 29.25 7.09 -16.26
C GLU A 135 29.50 8.35 -15.43
N LEU A 136 30.12 8.21 -14.24
CA LEU A 136 30.50 9.39 -13.44
C LEU A 136 31.43 10.31 -14.20
N ASP A 137 32.48 9.78 -14.79
CA ASP A 137 33.49 10.57 -15.51
C ASP A 137 32.85 11.29 -16.71
N GLU A 138 32.01 10.60 -17.48
CA GLU A 138 31.26 11.21 -18.58
C GLU A 138 30.34 12.35 -18.09
N ARG A 139 29.59 12.12 -17.00
CA ARG A 139 28.67 13.13 -16.45
C ARG A 139 29.42 14.33 -15.87
N LEU A 140 30.57 14.14 -15.25
CA LEU A 140 31.40 15.24 -14.75
C LEU A 140 31.92 16.13 -15.87
N GLU A 141 32.32 15.55 -17.00
CA GLU A 141 32.73 16.33 -18.19
C GLU A 141 31.54 17.09 -18.80
N ALA A 142 30.33 16.49 -18.77
CA ALA A 142 29.12 17.19 -19.21
C ALA A 142 28.78 18.37 -18.29
N LEU A 143 28.79 18.17 -16.97
CA LEU A 143 28.53 19.24 -16.00
C LEU A 143 29.57 20.37 -16.06
N LYS A 144 30.82 20.05 -16.36
CA LYS A 144 31.88 21.03 -16.57
C LYS A 144 31.60 21.90 -17.82
N ARG A 145 31.15 21.26 -18.91
CA ARG A 145 30.74 21.99 -20.14
C ARG A 145 29.46 22.83 -19.90
N GLU A 146 28.60 22.40 -19.01
CA GLU A 146 27.38 23.12 -18.61
C GLU A 146 27.67 24.24 -17.59
N GLU A 147 28.93 24.46 -17.19
CA GLU A 147 29.36 25.45 -16.18
C GLU A 147 28.69 25.23 -14.80
N LYS A 148 28.47 23.97 -14.40
CA LYS A 148 27.84 23.54 -13.14
C LYS A 148 28.85 22.93 -12.17
N PRO A 149 29.80 23.70 -11.60
CA PRO A 149 30.89 23.15 -10.78
C PRO A 149 30.42 22.60 -9.42
N LEU A 150 29.37 23.18 -8.84
CA LEU A 150 28.83 22.73 -7.56
C LEU A 150 28.12 21.37 -7.68
N GLU A 151 27.38 21.19 -8.76
CA GLU A 151 26.71 19.94 -9.11
C GLU A 151 27.75 18.85 -9.39
N ALA A 152 28.81 19.17 -10.12
CA ALA A 152 29.90 18.26 -10.43
C ALA A 152 30.62 17.79 -9.15
N GLU A 153 30.97 18.70 -8.25
CA GLU A 153 31.65 18.35 -6.98
C GLU A 153 30.75 17.50 -6.07
N ARG A 154 29.48 17.85 -5.97
CA ARG A 154 28.49 17.08 -5.19
C ARG A 154 28.35 15.66 -5.72
N LEU A 155 28.16 15.51 -7.02
CA LEU A 155 28.00 14.22 -7.67
C LEU A 155 29.26 13.36 -7.50
N LYS A 156 30.44 13.94 -7.74
CA LYS A 156 31.73 13.30 -7.61
C LYS A 156 31.94 12.74 -6.20
N ARG A 157 31.79 13.58 -5.18
CA ARG A 157 32.01 13.21 -3.79
C ARG A 157 31.06 12.10 -3.35
N ARG A 158 29.77 12.22 -3.69
CA ARG A 158 28.79 11.21 -3.34
C ARG A 158 29.05 9.88 -4.03
N THR A 159 29.22 9.89 -5.34
CA THR A 159 29.40 8.64 -6.11
C THR A 159 30.68 7.92 -5.74
N LEU A 160 31.79 8.64 -5.52
CA LEU A 160 33.05 8.01 -5.07
C LEU A 160 32.92 7.41 -3.67
N HIS A 161 32.18 8.03 -2.77
CA HIS A 161 31.88 7.46 -1.46
C HIS A 161 31.03 6.18 -1.58
N ASP A 162 29.98 6.20 -2.39
CA ASP A 162 29.13 5.03 -2.62
C ASP A 162 29.94 3.87 -3.26
N LEU A 163 30.81 4.17 -4.25
CA LEU A 163 31.71 3.17 -4.86
C LEU A 163 32.69 2.56 -3.86
N ALA A 164 33.22 3.35 -2.93
CA ALA A 164 34.10 2.83 -1.87
C ALA A 164 33.35 1.87 -0.95
N LEU A 165 32.15 2.21 -0.49
CA LEU A 165 31.31 1.33 0.33
C LEU A 165 30.94 0.04 -0.41
N ILE A 166 30.52 0.13 -1.68
CA ILE A 166 30.16 -1.04 -2.47
C ILE A 166 31.37 -1.97 -2.65
N ARG A 167 32.57 -1.42 -2.82
CA ARG A 167 33.82 -2.22 -2.94
C ARG A 167 34.16 -2.93 -1.65
N GLU A 168 34.11 -2.23 -0.50
CA GLU A 168 34.55 -2.74 0.80
C GLU A 168 33.55 -3.71 1.44
N ILE A 169 32.26 -3.35 1.42
CA ILE A 169 31.21 -4.08 2.13
C ILE A 169 30.11 -4.64 1.21
N GLY A 170 30.22 -4.42 -0.10
CA GLY A 170 29.23 -4.91 -1.09
C GLY A 170 27.94 -4.12 -1.16
N TYR A 171 27.78 -3.05 -0.38
CA TYR A 171 26.51 -2.31 -0.27
C TYR A 171 26.75 -0.83 0.05
N SER A 172 25.83 0.04 -0.42
CA SER A 172 25.70 1.44 0.02
C SER A 172 24.23 1.83 0.14
N THR A 173 23.92 2.81 0.98
CA THR A 173 22.57 3.35 1.07
C THR A 173 22.20 4.05 -0.25
N GLY A 174 21.16 3.57 -0.92
CA GLY A 174 20.75 4.06 -2.23
C GLY A 174 21.38 3.30 -3.40
N ILE A 175 21.90 2.09 -3.16
CA ILE A 175 22.48 1.20 -4.19
C ILE A 175 21.50 0.94 -5.34
N GLU A 176 20.18 0.98 -5.07
CA GLU A 176 19.13 0.84 -6.07
C GLU A 176 19.22 1.89 -7.19
N ASN A 177 19.84 3.05 -6.94
CA ASN A 177 20.05 4.07 -7.96
C ASN A 177 21.11 3.67 -9.00
N TYR A 178 21.87 2.62 -8.72
CA TYR A 178 22.86 2.02 -9.62
C TYR A 178 22.41 0.67 -10.18
N SER A 179 21.17 0.25 -9.91
CA SER A 179 20.63 -1.09 -10.23
C SER A 179 20.85 -1.49 -11.69
N ARG A 180 20.71 -0.56 -12.64
CA ARG A 180 20.96 -0.81 -14.05
C ARG A 180 22.35 -1.44 -14.31
N HIS A 181 23.38 -0.93 -13.65
CA HIS A 181 24.75 -1.43 -13.81
C HIS A 181 24.93 -2.80 -13.18
N PHE A 182 24.31 -3.06 -12.02
CA PHE A 182 24.35 -4.37 -11.36
C PHE A 182 23.63 -5.42 -12.18
N ASP A 183 22.44 -5.10 -12.67
CA ASP A 183 21.62 -6.02 -13.48
C ASP A 183 22.12 -6.17 -14.92
N GLY A 184 23.07 -5.33 -15.38
CA GLY A 184 23.57 -5.31 -16.76
C GLY A 184 22.54 -4.87 -17.80
N ARG A 185 21.50 -4.12 -17.38
CA ARG A 185 20.42 -3.65 -18.25
C ARG A 185 20.85 -2.49 -19.13
N SER A 186 20.20 -2.38 -20.30
CA SER A 186 20.34 -1.24 -21.19
C SER A 186 19.63 0.01 -20.59
N PRO A 187 20.06 1.23 -20.99
CA PRO A 187 19.34 2.46 -20.61
C PRO A 187 17.86 2.38 -21.00
N GLY A 188 16.96 2.70 -20.04
CA GLY A 188 15.51 2.68 -20.25
C GLY A 188 14.84 1.31 -20.09
N GLU A 189 15.60 0.23 -20.01
CA GLU A 189 15.07 -1.12 -19.79
C GLU A 189 14.48 -1.24 -18.37
N PRO A 190 13.26 -1.83 -18.22
CA PRO A 190 12.60 -1.97 -16.92
C PRO A 190 13.34 -2.98 -16.02
N ALA A 191 13.37 -2.69 -14.72
CA ALA A 191 13.91 -3.61 -13.73
C ALA A 191 12.95 -4.80 -13.51
N SER A 192 13.48 -5.91 -13.00
CA SER A 192 12.68 -6.99 -12.44
C SER A 192 11.92 -6.48 -11.22
N THR A 193 10.62 -6.66 -11.20
CA THR A 193 9.72 -6.24 -10.12
C THR A 193 9.21 -7.47 -9.38
N LEU A 194 8.35 -7.26 -8.35
CA LEU A 194 7.71 -8.39 -7.68
C LEU A 194 6.95 -9.31 -8.66
N LEU A 195 6.41 -8.76 -9.76
CA LEU A 195 5.70 -9.53 -10.77
C LEU A 195 6.58 -10.60 -11.45
N ALA A 196 7.89 -10.35 -11.56
CA ALA A 196 8.84 -11.33 -12.11
C ALA A 196 9.11 -12.53 -11.17
N TYR A 197 8.67 -12.46 -9.91
CA TYR A 197 8.85 -13.54 -8.93
C TYR A 197 7.70 -14.57 -8.96
N PHE A 198 6.60 -14.25 -9.65
CA PHE A 198 5.47 -15.17 -9.82
C PHE A 198 5.75 -16.21 -10.91
N PRO A 199 4.98 -17.30 -10.96
CA PRO A 199 5.13 -18.31 -12.01
C PRO A 199 4.89 -17.74 -13.42
N HIS A 200 5.65 -18.23 -14.39
CA HIS A 200 5.49 -17.94 -15.80
C HIS A 200 5.42 -19.26 -16.60
N ASN A 201 4.69 -19.22 -17.69
CA ASN A 201 4.65 -20.30 -18.67
C ASN A 201 5.99 -20.43 -19.40
N PRO A 202 6.25 -21.54 -20.12
CA PRO A 202 7.47 -21.71 -20.90
C PRO A 202 7.68 -20.66 -22.01
N ASP A 203 6.62 -20.02 -22.48
CA ASP A 203 6.66 -18.92 -23.45
C ASP A 203 6.93 -17.53 -22.82
N GLY A 204 7.10 -17.48 -21.48
CA GLY A 204 7.32 -16.27 -20.74
C GLY A 204 6.05 -15.52 -20.31
N SER A 205 4.88 -15.98 -20.70
CA SER A 205 3.61 -15.36 -20.27
C SER A 205 3.33 -15.61 -18.79
N PRO A 206 2.65 -14.67 -18.08
CA PRO A 206 2.31 -14.83 -16.67
C PRO A 206 1.37 -16.02 -16.40
N ASP A 207 1.71 -16.87 -15.41
CA ASP A 207 0.88 -18.01 -14.95
C ASP A 207 0.35 -17.73 -13.52
N PHE A 208 -0.30 -16.60 -13.34
CA PHE A 208 -0.90 -16.20 -12.06
C PHE A 208 -2.08 -15.26 -12.26
N LEU A 209 -2.97 -15.24 -11.29
CA LEU A 209 -4.11 -14.34 -11.24
C LEU A 209 -3.74 -13.04 -10.49
N THR A 210 -4.07 -11.91 -11.09
CA THR A 210 -3.92 -10.60 -10.45
C THR A 210 -5.28 -10.03 -10.08
N VAL A 211 -5.51 -9.77 -8.80
CA VAL A 211 -6.70 -9.06 -8.32
C VAL A 211 -6.31 -7.61 -8.03
N ILE A 212 -6.93 -6.67 -8.74
CA ILE A 212 -6.68 -5.23 -8.60
C ILE A 212 -7.84 -4.64 -7.80
N ASP A 213 -7.59 -4.48 -6.50
CA ASP A 213 -8.58 -3.94 -5.58
C ASP A 213 -8.70 -2.42 -5.71
N GLU A 214 -9.92 -1.88 -5.52
CA GLU A 214 -10.26 -0.48 -5.76
C GLU A 214 -9.70 0.02 -7.09
N SER A 215 -9.92 -0.75 -8.15
CA SER A 215 -9.27 -0.57 -9.45
C SER A 215 -9.45 0.82 -10.04
N HIS A 216 -10.60 1.47 -9.79
CA HIS A 216 -10.88 2.86 -10.19
C HIS A 216 -9.88 3.90 -9.63
N VAL A 217 -9.14 3.54 -8.57
CA VAL A 217 -8.04 4.36 -8.00
C VAL A 217 -6.69 3.76 -8.35
N THR A 218 -6.56 2.43 -8.23
CA THR A 218 -5.29 1.70 -8.40
C THR A 218 -4.77 1.82 -9.83
N ILE A 219 -5.62 1.67 -10.84
CA ILE A 219 -5.22 1.77 -12.25
C ILE A 219 -4.68 3.16 -12.61
N PRO A 220 -5.40 4.27 -12.32
CA PRO A 220 -4.86 5.61 -12.54
C PRO A 220 -3.57 5.88 -11.75
N GLN A 221 -3.43 5.34 -10.54
CA GLN A 221 -2.23 5.48 -9.73
C GLN A 221 -1.03 4.80 -10.40
N ILE A 222 -1.17 3.55 -10.87
CA ILE A 222 -0.13 2.84 -11.62
C ILE A 222 0.27 3.65 -12.85
N GLY A 223 -0.70 4.14 -13.62
CA GLY A 223 -0.47 4.96 -14.81
C GLY A 223 0.33 6.24 -14.54
N GLY A 224 0.09 6.89 -13.39
CA GLY A 224 0.76 8.14 -13.02
C GLY A 224 2.15 7.98 -12.39
N MET A 225 2.47 6.79 -11.84
CA MET A 225 3.69 6.59 -11.03
C MET A 225 4.98 6.83 -11.82
N TYR A 226 5.06 6.34 -13.07
CA TYR A 226 6.25 6.52 -13.91
C TYR A 226 6.58 7.99 -14.15
N ALA A 227 5.59 8.79 -14.55
CA ALA A 227 5.80 10.21 -14.85
C ALA A 227 6.22 10.99 -13.59
N GLY A 228 5.60 10.71 -12.45
CA GLY A 228 5.95 11.33 -11.17
C GLY A 228 7.37 10.99 -10.71
N ASP A 229 7.76 9.71 -10.79
CA ASP A 229 9.12 9.28 -10.44
C ASP A 229 10.16 9.87 -11.39
N ARG A 230 9.87 9.90 -12.70
CA ARG A 230 10.74 10.48 -13.72
C ARG A 230 11.00 11.95 -13.46
N SER A 231 9.97 12.74 -13.22
CA SER A 231 10.09 14.17 -12.94
C SER A 231 10.98 14.43 -11.71
N ARG A 232 10.77 13.69 -10.63
CA ARG A 232 11.60 13.79 -9.41
C ARG A 232 13.06 13.46 -9.70
N LYS A 233 13.34 12.39 -10.45
CA LYS A 233 14.71 11.95 -10.76
C LYS A 233 15.41 12.87 -11.72
N ASP A 234 14.71 13.48 -12.67
CA ASP A 234 15.26 14.47 -13.56
C ASP A 234 15.84 15.67 -12.77
N VAL A 235 15.11 16.18 -11.78
CA VAL A 235 15.62 17.21 -10.87
C VAL A 235 16.86 16.75 -10.10
N LEU A 236 16.85 15.54 -9.56
CA LEU A 236 18.00 14.99 -8.80
C LEU A 236 19.25 14.84 -9.67
N VAL A 237 19.10 14.42 -10.93
CA VAL A 237 20.20 14.28 -11.89
C VAL A 237 20.71 15.65 -12.36
N GLU A 238 19.79 16.57 -12.64
CA GLU A 238 20.14 17.93 -13.07
C GLU A 238 20.98 18.66 -12.02
N HIS A 239 20.61 18.52 -10.74
CA HIS A 239 21.31 19.18 -9.63
C HIS A 239 22.46 18.35 -9.03
N GLY A 240 22.95 17.33 -9.71
CA GLY A 240 24.12 16.54 -9.30
C GLY A 240 23.93 15.69 -8.02
N PHE A 241 22.70 15.34 -7.67
CA PHE A 241 22.42 14.44 -6.55
C PHE A 241 22.46 12.95 -6.94
N ARG A 242 22.30 12.63 -8.24
CA ARG A 242 22.28 11.26 -8.77
C ARG A 242 22.91 11.24 -10.16
N LEU A 243 23.46 10.07 -10.53
CA LEU A 243 23.86 9.76 -11.90
C LEU A 243 22.62 9.63 -12.82
N PRO A 244 22.78 9.81 -14.14
CA PRO A 244 21.71 9.62 -15.12
C PRO A 244 21.05 8.24 -15.04
N SER A 245 21.80 7.17 -14.75
CA SER A 245 21.32 5.79 -14.56
C SER A 245 20.32 5.63 -13.43
N ALA A 246 20.26 6.54 -12.47
CA ALA A 246 19.23 6.54 -11.42
C ALA A 246 17.80 6.62 -11.97
N ARG A 247 17.64 7.14 -13.21
CA ARG A 247 16.37 7.16 -13.93
C ARG A 247 15.85 5.77 -14.28
N ASP A 248 16.73 4.79 -14.37
CA ASP A 248 16.40 3.41 -14.73
C ASP A 248 16.00 2.54 -13.53
N ASN A 249 16.20 3.03 -12.30
CA ASN A 249 15.52 2.51 -11.11
C ASN A 249 14.12 3.17 -11.02
N ARG A 250 13.20 2.70 -11.80
CA ARG A 250 11.88 3.31 -12.00
C ARG A 250 10.75 2.29 -11.84
N PRO A 251 9.54 2.75 -11.53
CA PRO A 251 8.38 1.86 -11.64
C PRO A 251 8.16 1.47 -13.11
N LEU A 252 7.44 0.40 -13.32
CA LEU A 252 6.99 0.02 -14.66
C LEU A 252 6.17 1.17 -15.26
N ARG A 253 6.24 1.31 -16.57
CA ARG A 253 5.23 2.05 -17.34
C ARG A 253 3.93 1.26 -17.32
N PHE A 254 2.83 1.90 -17.63
CA PHE A 254 1.54 1.25 -17.59
C PHE A 254 1.47 0.06 -18.56
N GLU A 255 1.96 0.22 -19.77
CA GLU A 255 2.02 -0.83 -20.79
C GLU A 255 2.91 -2.01 -20.34
N GLU A 256 4.04 -1.71 -19.69
CA GLU A 256 4.94 -2.74 -19.14
C GLU A 256 4.29 -3.50 -17.98
N PHE A 257 3.41 -2.84 -17.21
CA PHE A 257 2.61 -3.50 -16.19
C PHE A 257 1.57 -4.44 -16.83
N GLU A 258 0.86 -3.97 -17.85
CA GLU A 258 -0.14 -4.77 -18.55
C GLU A 258 0.44 -6.05 -19.19
N GLU A 259 1.64 -5.97 -19.76
CA GLU A 259 2.36 -7.11 -20.33
C GLU A 259 2.79 -8.14 -19.27
N ARG A 260 3.01 -7.71 -18.02
CA ARG A 260 3.52 -8.55 -16.93
C ARG A 260 2.46 -9.09 -15.98
N VAL A 261 1.22 -8.71 -16.15
CA VAL A 261 0.07 -9.28 -15.45
C VAL A 261 -0.74 -10.12 -16.43
N GLY A 262 -1.04 -11.35 -16.05
CA GLY A 262 -1.84 -12.27 -16.88
C GLY A 262 -3.33 -12.01 -16.72
N GLN A 263 -4.05 -13.06 -16.38
CA GLN A 263 -5.47 -12.98 -16.06
C GLN A 263 -5.70 -12.03 -14.88
N ARG A 264 -6.68 -11.13 -15.01
CA ARG A 264 -6.91 -10.09 -14.01
C ARG A 264 -8.38 -9.96 -13.65
N ILE A 265 -8.61 -9.60 -12.37
CA ILE A 265 -9.92 -9.26 -11.83
C ILE A 265 -9.84 -7.84 -11.30
N TYR A 266 -10.71 -6.97 -11.78
CA TYR A 266 -10.89 -5.62 -11.23
C TYR A 266 -12.01 -5.65 -10.21
N THR A 267 -11.73 -5.20 -8.96
CA THR A 267 -12.76 -5.05 -7.94
C THR A 267 -13.00 -3.57 -7.66
N SER A 268 -14.22 -3.12 -7.78
CA SER A 268 -14.59 -1.72 -7.53
C SER A 268 -16.08 -1.57 -7.29
N ALA A 269 -16.44 -0.70 -6.34
CA ALA A 269 -17.83 -0.24 -6.18
C ALA A 269 -18.24 0.77 -7.28
N THR A 270 -17.26 1.38 -7.95
CA THR A 270 -17.42 2.44 -8.95
C THR A 270 -16.42 2.24 -10.08
N PRO A 271 -16.54 1.17 -10.90
CA PRO A 271 -15.58 0.89 -11.97
C PRO A 271 -15.51 2.05 -12.98
N GLY A 272 -14.28 2.40 -13.37
CA GLY A 272 -13.98 3.49 -14.30
C GLY A 272 -14.13 3.08 -15.77
N PRO A 273 -13.82 3.99 -16.70
CA PRO A 273 -13.83 3.68 -18.14
C PRO A 273 -12.88 2.55 -18.52
N TYR A 274 -11.68 2.53 -17.93
CA TYR A 274 -10.67 1.52 -18.23
C TYR A 274 -11.18 0.10 -17.94
N GLU A 275 -11.73 -0.14 -16.74
CA GLU A 275 -12.26 -1.46 -16.37
C GLU A 275 -13.42 -1.89 -17.28
N ARG A 276 -14.28 -0.94 -17.63
CA ARG A 276 -15.42 -1.21 -18.52
C ARG A 276 -14.99 -1.60 -19.94
N GLU A 277 -13.97 -0.93 -20.47
CA GLU A 277 -13.41 -1.23 -21.79
C GLU A 277 -12.71 -2.59 -21.84
N HIS A 278 -12.03 -2.97 -20.71
CA HIS A 278 -11.25 -4.22 -20.62
C HIS A 278 -12.05 -5.39 -20.01
N SER A 279 -13.35 -5.23 -19.79
CA SER A 279 -14.24 -6.27 -19.25
C SER A 279 -15.41 -6.56 -20.19
N VAL A 280 -15.18 -6.48 -21.50
CA VAL A 280 -16.19 -6.77 -22.53
C VAL A 280 -15.93 -8.13 -23.20
N PRO A 281 -16.99 -8.87 -23.60
CA PRO A 281 -16.82 -10.10 -24.36
C PRO A 281 -16.10 -9.87 -25.70
N PRO A 282 -15.28 -10.86 -26.20
CA PRO A 282 -15.07 -12.18 -25.59
C PRO A 282 -14.00 -12.24 -24.50
N GLU A 283 -13.16 -11.20 -24.33
CA GLU A 283 -11.99 -11.22 -23.44
C GLU A 283 -12.35 -11.06 -21.97
N GLY A 284 -13.51 -10.48 -21.67
CA GLY A 284 -13.92 -10.21 -20.29
C GLY A 284 -15.42 -10.20 -20.07
N GLN A 285 -15.81 -10.04 -18.83
CA GLN A 285 -17.21 -9.87 -18.41
C GLN A 285 -17.29 -9.06 -17.11
N VAL A 286 -18.45 -8.44 -16.89
CA VAL A 286 -18.78 -7.74 -15.65
C VAL A 286 -19.71 -8.60 -14.81
N ALA A 287 -19.32 -8.85 -13.55
CA ALA A 287 -20.17 -9.48 -12.56
C ALA A 287 -20.56 -8.46 -11.49
N GLU A 288 -21.85 -8.23 -11.31
CA GLU A 288 -22.35 -7.35 -10.27
C GLU A 288 -22.60 -8.10 -8.97
N GLN A 289 -22.00 -7.63 -7.87
CA GLN A 289 -22.21 -8.14 -6.51
C GLN A 289 -22.92 -7.07 -5.66
N ILE A 290 -24.22 -6.91 -5.87
CA ILE A 290 -25.03 -5.90 -5.18
C ILE A 290 -25.63 -6.46 -3.89
N ILE A 291 -26.00 -7.75 -3.89
CA ILE A 291 -26.69 -8.39 -2.78
C ILE A 291 -25.77 -8.55 -1.57
N ARG A 292 -26.23 -8.03 -0.43
CA ARG A 292 -25.59 -8.24 0.88
C ARG A 292 -26.35 -9.32 1.63
N PRO A 293 -25.68 -10.42 2.04
CA PRO A 293 -26.34 -11.53 2.80
C PRO A 293 -26.96 -11.07 4.13
N THR A 294 -26.46 -9.98 4.72
CA THR A 294 -26.99 -9.37 5.95
C THR A 294 -28.33 -8.65 5.73
N GLY A 295 -28.78 -8.53 4.49
CA GLY A 295 -29.97 -7.78 4.13
C GLY A 295 -29.82 -6.25 4.18
N LEU A 296 -28.64 -5.73 4.53
CA LEU A 296 -28.40 -4.28 4.61
C LEU A 296 -28.63 -3.62 3.26
N ILE A 297 -29.42 -2.56 3.27
CA ILE A 297 -29.77 -1.74 2.09
C ILE A 297 -28.88 -0.49 2.03
N ASP A 298 -28.70 0.04 0.83
CA ASP A 298 -28.04 1.35 0.69
C ASP A 298 -28.87 2.43 1.39
N PRO A 299 -28.23 3.50 1.93
CA PRO A 299 -28.90 4.48 2.77
C PRO A 299 -29.96 5.27 1.99
N GLU A 300 -30.92 5.82 2.71
CA GLU A 300 -31.87 6.80 2.18
C GLU A 300 -31.12 8.11 1.86
N LEU A 301 -31.41 8.69 0.68
CA LEU A 301 -30.81 9.94 0.22
C LEU A 301 -31.82 11.07 0.33
N ILE A 302 -31.43 12.14 1.03
CA ILE A 302 -32.22 13.34 1.23
C ILE A 302 -31.44 14.52 0.63
N ILE A 303 -32.14 15.36 -0.17
CA ILE A 303 -31.52 16.57 -0.73
C ILE A 303 -32.11 17.75 0.01
N ARG A 304 -31.26 18.66 0.47
CA ARG A 304 -31.67 19.90 1.15
C ARG A 304 -30.86 21.07 0.61
N PRO A 305 -31.41 22.31 0.63
CA PRO A 305 -30.71 23.47 0.12
C PRO A 305 -29.49 23.84 0.99
N ILE A 306 -28.51 24.48 0.36
CA ILE A 306 -27.35 25.08 1.04
C ILE A 306 -27.77 26.39 1.69
N THR A 307 -28.43 27.22 0.90
CA THR A 307 -28.77 28.60 1.26
C THR A 307 -29.95 28.66 2.20
N GLY A 308 -29.86 29.52 3.22
CA GLY A 308 -30.95 29.78 4.15
C GLY A 308 -32.08 30.57 3.51
N SER A 309 -33.30 30.42 4.06
CA SER A 309 -34.51 31.18 3.70
C SER A 309 -35.24 31.59 4.97
N ASP A 310 -36.37 32.26 4.83
CA ASP A 310 -37.18 32.67 5.97
C ASP A 310 -37.61 31.53 6.91
N THR A 311 -37.74 30.33 6.36
CA THR A 311 -38.16 29.12 7.08
C THR A 311 -37.05 28.08 7.28
N TYR A 312 -35.87 28.28 6.68
CA TYR A 312 -34.76 27.34 6.70
C TYR A 312 -33.45 28.05 7.01
N ARG A 313 -32.70 27.59 8.03
CA ARG A 313 -31.52 28.26 8.55
C ARG A 313 -30.21 27.98 7.77
N GLY A 314 -30.30 27.24 6.66
CA GLY A 314 -29.15 26.85 5.85
C GLY A 314 -28.49 25.55 6.29
N GLN A 315 -27.58 25.03 5.43
CA GLN A 315 -27.03 23.69 5.53
C GLN A 315 -26.36 23.37 6.88
N VAL A 316 -25.58 24.30 7.45
CA VAL A 316 -24.83 24.05 8.70
C VAL A 316 -25.76 23.91 9.89
N ALA A 317 -26.78 24.81 10.02
CA ALA A 317 -27.73 24.75 11.11
C ALA A 317 -28.60 23.50 11.03
N ASP A 318 -29.08 23.17 9.83
CA ASP A 318 -29.87 21.98 9.57
C ASP A 318 -29.07 20.68 9.86
N PHE A 319 -27.81 20.62 9.40
CA PHE A 319 -26.93 19.50 9.69
C PHE A 319 -26.73 19.30 11.21
N ILE A 320 -26.57 20.37 11.98
CA ILE A 320 -26.43 20.30 13.44
C ILE A 320 -27.69 19.73 14.10
N ASP A 321 -28.87 20.16 13.67
CA ASP A 321 -30.14 19.68 14.21
C ASP A 321 -30.33 18.18 13.94
N GLU A 322 -30.07 17.74 12.70
CA GLU A 322 -30.10 16.34 12.31
C GLU A 322 -29.05 15.48 13.04
N ALA A 323 -27.81 15.98 13.11
CA ALA A 323 -26.75 15.32 13.84
C ALA A 323 -27.08 15.17 15.33
N THR A 324 -27.61 16.22 15.95
CA THR A 324 -28.01 16.20 17.37
C THR A 324 -29.11 15.13 17.62
N THR A 325 -30.03 14.96 16.67
CA THR A 325 -31.09 13.95 16.76
C THR A 325 -30.50 12.53 16.73
N VAL A 326 -29.54 12.27 15.82
CA VAL A 326 -28.86 10.98 15.73
C VAL A 326 -28.02 10.69 16.98
N ILE A 327 -27.28 11.69 17.45
CA ILE A 327 -26.42 11.55 18.66
C ILE A 327 -27.26 11.22 19.90
N LYS A 328 -28.44 11.82 20.06
CA LYS A 328 -29.38 11.49 21.16
C LYS A 328 -29.83 10.02 21.08
N GLY A 329 -29.92 9.44 19.89
CA GLY A 329 -30.19 8.02 19.67
C GLY A 329 -28.98 7.10 19.90
N GLY A 330 -27.79 7.64 20.12
CA GLY A 330 -26.54 6.88 20.31
C GLY A 330 -25.76 6.62 19.00
N GLY A 331 -26.25 7.11 17.86
CA GLY A 331 -25.61 6.98 16.56
C GLY A 331 -24.40 7.90 16.39
N ARG A 332 -23.60 7.65 15.34
CA ARG A 332 -22.44 8.47 14.95
C ARG A 332 -22.71 9.19 13.63
N VAL A 333 -22.05 10.33 13.45
CA VAL A 333 -22.27 11.21 12.31
C VAL A 333 -20.95 11.50 11.58
N LEU A 334 -20.99 11.45 10.24
CA LEU A 334 -19.91 11.94 9.40
C LEU A 334 -20.35 13.23 8.69
N ALA A 335 -19.44 14.19 8.56
CA ALA A 335 -19.61 15.36 7.71
C ALA A 335 -18.48 15.46 6.69
N THR A 336 -18.79 15.77 5.43
CA THR A 336 -17.77 16.01 4.41
C THR A 336 -17.79 17.46 3.94
N THR A 337 -16.60 18.07 3.90
CA THR A 337 -16.37 19.44 3.42
C THR A 337 -15.48 19.44 2.18
N LEU A 338 -15.29 20.60 1.55
CA LEU A 338 -14.48 20.75 0.34
C LEU A 338 -13.01 21.06 0.64
N THR A 339 -12.70 21.69 1.77
CA THR A 339 -11.34 22.07 2.13
C THR A 339 -10.99 21.65 3.55
N LYS A 340 -9.68 21.56 3.84
CA LYS A 340 -9.17 21.27 5.18
C LYS A 340 -9.61 22.33 6.17
N GLN A 341 -9.50 23.60 5.78
CA GLN A 341 -9.91 24.73 6.61
C GLN A 341 -11.40 24.65 6.99
N MET A 342 -12.28 24.35 6.01
CA MET A 342 -13.71 24.15 6.30
C MET A 342 -13.96 22.99 7.26
N ALA A 343 -13.14 21.92 7.22
CA ALA A 343 -13.29 20.81 8.16
C ALA A 343 -12.90 21.20 9.57
N GLU A 344 -11.82 21.94 9.72
CA GLU A 344 -11.35 22.49 11.02
C GLU A 344 -12.36 23.49 11.59
N ASP A 345 -12.80 24.47 10.78
CA ASP A 345 -13.75 25.51 11.19
C ASP A 345 -15.11 24.90 11.60
N LEU A 346 -15.59 23.91 10.86
CA LEU A 346 -16.85 23.22 11.21
C LEU A 346 -16.70 22.42 12.51
N ALA A 347 -15.60 21.72 12.70
CA ALA A 347 -15.36 20.98 13.95
C ALA A 347 -15.23 21.90 15.16
N GLU A 348 -14.59 23.06 15.00
CA GLU A 348 -14.51 24.07 16.05
C GLU A 348 -15.87 24.67 16.38
N PHE A 349 -16.62 25.06 15.37
CA PHE A 349 -18.00 25.58 15.53
C PHE A 349 -18.93 24.57 16.22
N LEU A 350 -18.83 23.28 15.90
CA LEU A 350 -19.57 22.23 16.59
C LEU A 350 -19.21 22.12 18.07
N ARG A 351 -17.92 22.22 18.40
CA ARG A 351 -17.43 22.22 19.81
C ARG A 351 -17.95 23.42 20.59
N GLU A 352 -17.98 24.62 19.99
CA GLU A 352 -18.59 25.81 20.59
C GLU A 352 -20.08 25.61 20.92
N LYS A 353 -20.78 24.85 20.08
CA LYS A 353 -22.18 24.43 20.30
C LYS A 353 -22.31 23.26 21.29
N LYS A 354 -21.20 22.85 21.96
CA LYS A 354 -21.12 21.72 22.92
C LYS A 354 -21.41 20.35 22.30
N VAL A 355 -21.22 20.22 20.99
CA VAL A 355 -21.25 18.94 20.28
C VAL A 355 -19.82 18.40 20.18
N LYS A 356 -19.62 17.16 20.58
CA LYS A 356 -18.29 16.52 20.55
C LYS A 356 -17.95 16.17 19.10
N ALA A 357 -17.08 16.96 18.48
CA ALA A 357 -16.66 16.78 17.11
C ALA A 357 -15.13 16.77 16.98
N GLU A 358 -14.62 16.03 16.00
CA GLU A 358 -13.22 16.02 15.61
C GLU A 358 -13.10 16.07 14.09
N TYR A 359 -11.96 16.46 13.56
CA TYR A 359 -11.73 16.52 12.13
C TYR A 359 -10.62 15.56 11.67
N LEU A 360 -10.64 15.21 10.38
CA LEU A 360 -9.69 14.32 9.76
C LEU A 360 -9.34 14.78 8.33
N HIS A 361 -8.05 15.07 8.07
CA HIS A 361 -7.55 15.40 6.73
C HIS A 361 -6.14 14.86 6.47
N SER A 362 -5.58 15.11 5.28
CA SER A 362 -4.33 14.51 4.80
C SER A 362 -3.08 14.87 5.61
N ASP A 363 -3.09 15.95 6.39
CA ASP A 363 -1.92 16.40 7.15
C ASP A 363 -1.80 15.70 8.50
N ILE A 364 -2.85 14.99 8.92
CA ILE A 364 -2.86 14.19 10.14
C ILE A 364 -2.01 12.93 9.92
N LYS A 365 -1.07 12.68 10.83
CA LYS A 365 -0.16 11.52 10.75
C LYS A 365 -0.92 10.20 10.90
N THR A 366 -0.37 9.14 10.31
CA THR A 366 -1.02 7.81 10.27
C THR A 366 -1.39 7.28 11.67
N ILE A 367 -0.50 7.44 12.65
CA ILE A 367 -0.76 6.99 14.03
C ILE A 367 -1.92 7.76 14.64
N GLU A 368 -1.88 9.08 14.54
CA GLU A 368 -2.93 9.98 15.05
C GLU A 368 -4.29 9.71 14.37
N ARG A 369 -4.26 9.42 13.05
CA ARG A 369 -5.46 8.99 12.32
C ARG A 369 -6.10 7.74 12.93
N ILE A 370 -5.31 6.74 13.29
CA ILE A 370 -5.79 5.50 13.92
C ILE A 370 -6.39 5.81 15.30
N GLU A 371 -5.76 6.69 16.06
CA GLU A 371 -6.27 7.12 17.38
C GLU A 371 -7.62 7.84 17.26
N ILE A 372 -7.74 8.80 16.33
CA ILE A 372 -9.00 9.52 16.05
C ILE A 372 -10.11 8.54 15.67
N LEU A 373 -9.86 7.64 14.73
CA LEU A 373 -10.86 6.67 14.29
C LEU A 373 -11.27 5.70 15.41
N THR A 374 -10.32 5.27 16.23
CA THR A 374 -10.58 4.42 17.40
C THR A 374 -11.42 5.16 18.44
N ALA A 375 -11.11 6.43 18.72
CA ALA A 375 -11.84 7.27 19.64
C ALA A 375 -13.28 7.54 19.13
N PHE A 376 -13.45 7.76 17.84
CA PHE A 376 -14.76 7.90 17.20
C PHE A 376 -15.63 6.66 17.38
N ARG A 377 -15.09 5.48 17.06
CA ARG A 377 -15.79 4.20 17.26
C ARG A 377 -16.13 3.92 18.72
N LYS A 378 -15.27 4.33 19.66
CA LYS A 378 -15.53 4.23 21.11
C LYS A 378 -16.57 5.25 21.61
N GLY A 379 -16.93 6.25 20.82
CA GLY A 379 -17.85 7.31 21.23
C GLY A 379 -17.24 8.37 22.12
N THR A 380 -15.95 8.57 22.07
CA THR A 380 -15.28 9.69 22.74
C THR A 380 -15.79 11.02 22.19
N PHE A 381 -16.11 11.05 20.91
CA PHE A 381 -16.80 12.12 20.21
C PHE A 381 -17.82 11.56 19.22
N ASP A 382 -18.76 12.38 18.76
CA ASP A 382 -19.98 11.93 18.08
C ASP A 382 -20.00 12.29 16.60
N ILE A 383 -19.28 13.34 16.19
CA ILE A 383 -19.18 13.79 14.80
C ILE A 383 -17.72 13.75 14.34
N LEU A 384 -17.48 13.13 13.19
CA LEU A 384 -16.20 13.19 12.50
C LEU A 384 -16.37 14.01 11.21
N VAL A 385 -15.64 15.12 11.12
CA VAL A 385 -15.63 16.00 9.94
C VAL A 385 -14.40 15.69 9.09
N GLY A 386 -14.57 15.54 7.78
CA GLY A 386 -13.44 15.25 6.91
C GLY A 386 -13.59 15.78 5.49
N VAL A 387 -12.48 15.81 4.76
CA VAL A 387 -12.46 16.21 3.35
C VAL A 387 -12.57 14.98 2.46
N ASN A 388 -11.46 14.34 2.19
CA ASN A 388 -11.33 13.22 1.23
C ASN A 388 -11.14 11.86 1.90
N LEU A 389 -10.68 11.84 3.13
CA LEU A 389 -10.25 10.63 3.85
C LEU A 389 -11.40 9.72 4.29
N LEU A 390 -12.63 10.13 4.05
CA LEU A 390 -13.82 9.34 4.37
C LEU A 390 -14.25 8.40 3.23
N ARG A 391 -13.49 8.33 2.12
CA ARG A 391 -13.86 7.54 0.94
C ARG A 391 -13.49 6.07 1.07
N GLU A 392 -12.23 5.76 1.36
CA GLU A 392 -11.67 4.40 1.28
C GLU A 392 -11.10 3.96 2.62
N GLY A 393 -11.05 2.64 2.85
CA GLY A 393 -10.38 2.04 4.01
C GLY A 393 -11.03 2.30 5.37
N LEU A 394 -12.24 2.89 5.45
CA LEU A 394 -12.95 3.09 6.70
C LEU A 394 -14.12 2.10 6.85
N ASP A 395 -14.12 1.38 7.96
CA ASP A 395 -15.21 0.51 8.37
C ASP A 395 -15.84 1.04 9.66
N LEU A 396 -16.92 1.81 9.51
CA LEU A 396 -17.60 2.55 10.58
C LEU A 396 -19.07 2.15 10.65
N PRO A 397 -19.41 0.95 11.14
CA PRO A 397 -20.79 0.48 11.23
C PRO A 397 -21.67 1.28 12.20
N GLU A 398 -21.05 2.09 13.06
CA GLU A 398 -21.72 2.97 14.00
C GLU A 398 -22.33 4.23 13.36
N VAL A 399 -22.00 4.51 12.08
CA VAL A 399 -22.44 5.71 11.36
C VAL A 399 -23.89 5.57 10.91
N GLU A 400 -24.74 6.46 11.37
CA GLU A 400 -26.17 6.54 11.01
C GLU A 400 -26.50 7.72 10.09
N LEU A 401 -25.68 8.78 10.12
CA LEU A 401 -25.87 9.96 9.28
C LEU A 401 -24.58 10.36 8.60
N VAL A 402 -24.65 10.62 7.31
CA VAL A 402 -23.60 11.28 6.54
C VAL A 402 -24.14 12.60 5.98
N GLY A 403 -23.54 13.71 6.36
CA GLY A 403 -23.82 15.04 5.77
C GLY A 403 -22.79 15.38 4.71
N ILE A 404 -23.21 15.58 3.48
CA ILE A 404 -22.37 16.03 2.37
C ILE A 404 -22.65 17.51 2.13
N LEU A 405 -21.82 18.38 2.71
CA LEU A 405 -21.96 19.82 2.54
C LEU A 405 -21.48 20.24 1.14
N ASP A 406 -22.12 21.27 0.58
CA ASP A 406 -21.78 21.80 -0.75
C ASP A 406 -21.68 20.69 -1.81
N ALA A 407 -22.70 19.82 -1.88
CA ALA A 407 -22.71 18.66 -2.75
C ALA A 407 -22.79 19.03 -4.25
N ASP A 408 -23.26 20.24 -4.57
CA ASP A 408 -23.37 20.79 -5.92
C ASP A 408 -22.09 21.47 -6.45
N LYS A 409 -21.04 21.57 -5.65
CA LYS A 409 -19.75 22.12 -6.09
C LYS A 409 -18.99 21.08 -6.86
N GLU A 410 -19.27 20.95 -8.17
CA GLU A 410 -18.62 19.97 -9.05
C GLU A 410 -17.10 20.04 -8.98
N GLY A 411 -16.47 18.88 -9.01
CA GLY A 411 -15.03 18.70 -8.93
C GLY A 411 -14.66 17.30 -8.42
N PHE A 412 -13.37 17.05 -8.25
CA PHE A 412 -12.88 15.74 -7.82
C PHE A 412 -13.50 15.23 -6.52
N LEU A 413 -13.81 16.13 -5.57
CA LEU A 413 -14.41 15.77 -4.27
C LEU A 413 -15.94 15.54 -4.33
N ARG A 414 -16.60 15.92 -5.41
CA ARG A 414 -18.04 15.80 -5.64
C ARG A 414 -18.34 15.10 -6.97
N SER A 415 -17.38 14.35 -7.51
CA SER A 415 -17.62 13.47 -8.65
C SER A 415 -18.58 12.34 -8.27
N GLU A 416 -19.23 11.73 -9.24
CA GLU A 416 -20.10 10.55 -9.07
C GLU A 416 -19.44 9.49 -8.18
N THR A 417 -18.22 9.05 -8.50
CA THR A 417 -17.43 8.10 -7.73
C THR A 417 -17.27 8.54 -6.27
N SER A 418 -16.90 9.80 -6.05
CA SER A 418 -16.73 10.36 -4.72
C SER A 418 -18.00 10.35 -3.88
N LEU A 419 -19.12 10.73 -4.50
CA LEU A 419 -20.42 10.74 -3.85
C LEU A 419 -20.85 9.31 -3.48
N ILE A 420 -20.77 8.35 -4.42
CA ILE A 420 -21.13 6.94 -4.15
C ILE A 420 -20.29 6.37 -3.01
N GLN A 421 -18.98 6.60 -3.01
CA GLN A 421 -18.07 6.13 -1.95
C GLN A 421 -18.42 6.73 -0.57
N THR A 422 -18.74 8.01 -0.54
CA THR A 422 -19.14 8.71 0.70
C THR A 422 -20.50 8.24 1.20
N ILE A 423 -21.47 8.12 0.32
CA ILE A 423 -22.83 7.59 0.59
C ILE A 423 -22.72 6.18 1.20
N GLY A 424 -21.84 5.34 0.64
CA GLY A 424 -21.61 3.98 1.11
C GLY A 424 -21.14 3.87 2.56
N ARG A 425 -20.65 4.94 3.19
CA ARG A 425 -20.26 4.93 4.61
C ARG A 425 -21.43 4.73 5.56
N ALA A 426 -22.65 5.16 5.19
CA ALA A 426 -23.87 4.91 5.96
C ALA A 426 -24.52 3.55 5.64
N ALA A 427 -24.04 2.79 4.66
CA ALA A 427 -24.68 1.56 4.19
C ALA A 427 -24.47 0.33 5.11
N ARG A 428 -23.81 0.48 6.24
CA ARG A 428 -23.54 -0.59 7.21
C ARG A 428 -24.45 -0.56 8.45
N ASN A 429 -25.29 0.48 8.52
CA ASN A 429 -26.27 0.65 9.58
C ASN A 429 -27.69 0.62 8.99
N ILE A 430 -28.61 -0.07 9.65
CA ILE A 430 -30.02 -0.13 9.19
C ILE A 430 -30.73 1.23 9.24
N LEU A 431 -30.27 2.14 10.09
CA LEU A 431 -30.76 3.51 10.22
C LEU A 431 -29.98 4.49 9.35
N GLY A 432 -29.08 3.96 8.51
CA GLY A 432 -28.19 4.76 7.68
C GLY A 432 -28.93 5.67 6.72
N ARG A 433 -28.65 6.98 6.77
CA ARG A 433 -29.17 8.00 5.85
C ARG A 433 -28.11 9.02 5.47
N VAL A 434 -28.29 9.65 4.32
CA VAL A 434 -27.37 10.65 3.79
C VAL A 434 -28.11 11.90 3.40
N ILE A 435 -27.64 13.05 3.83
CA ILE A 435 -28.14 14.34 3.41
C ILE A 435 -27.13 15.00 2.47
N LEU A 436 -27.56 15.27 1.23
CA LEU A 436 -26.80 16.05 0.26
C LEU A 436 -27.30 17.49 0.30
N TYR A 437 -26.45 18.41 0.70
CA TYR A 437 -26.79 19.83 0.70
C TYR A 437 -26.40 20.44 -0.65
N ALA A 438 -27.40 20.87 -1.41
CA ALA A 438 -27.23 21.36 -2.77
C ALA A 438 -28.35 22.34 -3.13
N ASP A 439 -28.02 23.47 -3.75
CA ASP A 439 -28.98 24.40 -4.32
C ASP A 439 -29.32 24.02 -5.78
N VAL A 440 -28.41 23.30 -6.44
CA VAL A 440 -28.56 22.86 -7.84
C VAL A 440 -28.26 21.37 -7.96
N MET A 441 -29.07 20.62 -8.70
CA MET A 441 -28.81 19.24 -9.04
C MET A 441 -27.73 19.18 -10.13
N THR A 442 -26.57 18.57 -9.83
CA THR A 442 -25.49 18.38 -10.81
C THR A 442 -25.57 17.00 -11.46
N GLY A 443 -24.94 16.84 -12.64
CA GLY A 443 -24.90 15.55 -13.32
C GLY A 443 -24.23 14.45 -12.50
N SER A 444 -23.20 14.78 -11.71
CA SER A 444 -22.55 13.84 -10.79
C SER A 444 -23.47 13.40 -9.65
N MET A 445 -24.26 14.31 -9.09
CA MET A 445 -25.26 13.98 -8.07
C MET A 445 -26.37 13.09 -8.65
N GLU A 446 -26.91 13.45 -9.82
CA GLU A 446 -27.98 12.69 -10.46
C GLU A 446 -27.59 11.23 -10.69
N ARG A 447 -26.38 10.99 -11.24
CA ARG A 447 -25.86 9.64 -11.46
C ARG A 447 -25.62 8.89 -10.15
N ALA A 448 -25.03 9.53 -9.14
CA ALA A 448 -24.78 8.91 -7.84
C ALA A 448 -26.06 8.52 -7.11
N ILE A 449 -27.09 9.38 -7.16
CA ILE A 449 -28.40 9.13 -6.58
C ILE A 449 -29.12 8.00 -7.32
N SER A 450 -29.10 8.03 -8.65
CA SER A 450 -29.71 7.00 -9.48
C SER A 450 -29.12 5.62 -9.20
N GLU A 451 -27.77 5.51 -9.16
CA GLU A 451 -27.09 4.25 -8.89
C GLU A 451 -27.35 3.75 -7.46
N THR A 452 -27.32 4.62 -6.47
CA THR A 452 -27.64 4.24 -5.08
C THR A 452 -29.08 3.73 -4.96
N ASN A 453 -30.04 4.40 -5.59
CA ASN A 453 -31.44 3.96 -5.60
C ASN A 453 -31.63 2.65 -6.36
N ARG A 454 -30.91 2.44 -7.47
CA ARG A 454 -30.92 1.17 -8.20
C ARG A 454 -30.47 0.02 -7.29
N ARG A 455 -29.34 0.15 -6.62
CA ARG A 455 -28.80 -0.86 -5.67
C ARG A 455 -29.77 -1.11 -4.52
N ARG A 456 -30.33 -0.05 -3.96
CA ARG A 456 -31.33 -0.12 -2.88
C ARG A 456 -32.56 -0.92 -3.31
N THR A 457 -33.08 -0.67 -4.49
CA THR A 457 -34.25 -1.38 -5.05
C THR A 457 -33.98 -2.87 -5.22
N ILE A 458 -32.82 -3.25 -5.77
CA ILE A 458 -32.41 -4.65 -5.95
C ILE A 458 -32.30 -5.36 -4.60
N GLN A 459 -31.66 -4.75 -3.61
CA GLN A 459 -31.52 -5.35 -2.28
C GLN A 459 -32.87 -5.49 -1.56
N LEU A 460 -33.76 -4.50 -1.67
CA LEU A 460 -35.08 -4.57 -1.08
C LEU A 460 -35.94 -5.69 -1.70
N ALA A 461 -35.88 -5.85 -3.02
CA ALA A 461 -36.60 -6.93 -3.72
C ALA A 461 -36.07 -8.29 -3.26
N TYR A 462 -34.76 -8.47 -3.19
CA TYR A 462 -34.12 -9.69 -2.70
C TYR A 462 -34.51 -10.01 -1.23
N ASN A 463 -34.46 -9.02 -0.35
CA ASN A 463 -34.83 -9.20 1.06
C ASN A 463 -36.30 -9.67 1.19
N LYS A 464 -37.19 -9.07 0.40
CA LYS A 464 -38.62 -9.42 0.38
C LYS A 464 -38.83 -10.85 -0.12
N GLU A 465 -38.17 -11.23 -1.21
CA GLU A 465 -38.29 -12.56 -1.80
C GLU A 465 -37.78 -13.67 -0.86
N HIS A 466 -36.68 -13.39 -0.12
CA HIS A 466 -36.02 -14.39 0.75
C HIS A 466 -36.40 -14.23 2.23
N GLY A 467 -37.32 -13.33 2.59
CA GLY A 467 -37.74 -13.11 3.98
C GLY A 467 -36.62 -12.61 4.89
N ILE A 468 -35.63 -11.88 4.35
CA ILE A 468 -34.47 -11.39 5.10
C ILE A 468 -34.79 -10.08 5.80
N THR A 469 -34.57 -10.04 7.11
CA THR A 469 -34.62 -8.79 7.90
C THR A 469 -33.22 -8.21 8.01
N PRO A 470 -33.00 -6.95 7.61
CA PRO A 470 -31.68 -6.30 7.71
C PRO A 470 -31.15 -6.27 9.13
N ILE A 471 -29.86 -6.52 9.30
CA ILE A 471 -29.17 -6.50 10.59
C ILE A 471 -27.92 -5.60 10.49
N THR A 472 -27.81 -4.61 11.41
CA THR A 472 -26.60 -3.77 11.49
C THR A 472 -25.37 -4.62 11.82
N ILE A 473 -24.27 -4.39 11.10
CA ILE A 473 -23.00 -5.05 11.36
C ILE A 473 -22.43 -4.54 12.69
N LYS A 474 -22.09 -5.45 13.59
CA LYS A 474 -21.36 -5.12 14.82
C LYS A 474 -19.93 -5.64 14.73
N ARG A 475 -18.96 -4.76 14.88
CA ARG A 475 -17.55 -5.14 14.95
C ARG A 475 -16.94 -4.72 16.28
N PRO A 476 -16.17 -5.60 16.97
CA PRO A 476 -15.42 -5.19 18.16
C PRO A 476 -14.46 -4.06 17.82
N VAL A 477 -14.32 -3.10 18.71
CA VAL A 477 -13.28 -2.06 18.59
C VAL A 477 -11.96 -2.70 19.01
N PRO A 478 -10.91 -2.68 18.16
CA PRO A 478 -9.63 -3.31 18.51
C PRO A 478 -9.05 -2.69 19.79
N PRO A 479 -8.40 -3.49 20.65
CA PRO A 479 -7.67 -2.96 21.81
C PRO A 479 -6.50 -2.08 21.36
N LYS A 480 -6.08 -1.15 22.22
CA LYS A 480 -5.05 -0.11 21.91
C LYS A 480 -3.70 -0.67 21.40
N ASN A 481 -3.41 -1.95 21.60
CA ASN A 481 -2.10 -2.56 21.37
C ASN A 481 -1.99 -3.39 20.06
N GLU A 482 -3.03 -3.47 19.24
CA GLU A 482 -3.02 -4.26 17.98
C GLU A 482 -2.93 -3.40 16.72
N ALA A 483 -2.68 -2.11 16.85
CA ALA A 483 -2.50 -1.17 15.73
C ALA A 483 -1.01 -0.95 15.44
N THR A 484 -0.29 -2.04 15.09
CA THR A 484 1.09 -1.97 14.56
C THR A 484 1.19 -2.80 13.29
#